data_cef55ea01c5067a969dc24356f69faba
#
_entry.id   cef55ea01c5067a969dc24356f69faba
#
_cell.length_a   1.000
_cell.length_b   1.000
_cell.length_c   1.000
_cell.angle_alpha   90.00
_cell.angle_beta   90.00
_cell.angle_gamma   90.00
#
_symmetry.space_group_name_H-M   'P 1'
#
loop_
_entity.id
_entity.type
_entity.pdbx_description
1 polymer ?
#
loop_
_entity_poly.entity_id
_entity_poly.type
_entity_poly.pdbx_seq_one_letter_code
_entity_poly.pdbx_strand_id
1 'polypeptide(L)'
;MYINVNNVNLYYEIYGNGMPIILVHGNGETHQIFDVLINKLKDNYKVYAIDSRCHGKSEKTEKISYNLMAEDMIEFIKKLKITKPIFYGFSDGGIIGLLIAIKEPKLLSKLIISGANLNPNEVPKSMLILAKIVYFFTRNKILKMMIQEPNITIQDLGKIEIPTYVLAGEKDIIKEEHTRLIADNIKNSTLEIVPKENHSSYIVHSEKIYNIIKKYI
;
A
#
# COMPACT_ATOMS: atom_id res chain seq x y z
N MET A 1 9.59 -2.15 16.81
CA MET A 1 9.33 -0.97 17.66
C MET A 1 7.85 -0.65 17.66
N TYR A 2 7.36 0.19 18.59
CA TYR A 2 5.96 0.63 18.59
C TYR A 2 5.89 2.16 18.61
N ILE A 3 4.86 2.70 17.96
CA ILE A 3 4.52 4.11 18.02
C ILE A 3 3.00 4.25 18.14
N ASN A 4 2.55 5.12 19.03
CA ASN A 4 1.14 5.46 19.14
C ASN A 4 0.79 6.56 18.14
N VAL A 5 -0.14 6.32 17.22
CA VAL A 5 -0.68 7.26 16.24
C VAL A 5 -2.21 7.13 16.24
N ASN A 6 -2.94 8.23 16.27
CA ASN A 6 -4.42 8.23 16.25
C ASN A 6 -5.05 7.24 17.26
N ASN A 7 -4.46 7.15 18.46
CA ASN A 7 -4.85 6.22 19.54
C ASN A 7 -4.71 4.71 19.16
N VAL A 8 -3.79 4.37 18.27
CA VAL A 8 -3.44 3.00 17.90
C VAL A 8 -1.93 2.81 18.00
N ASN A 9 -1.49 1.70 18.57
CA ASN A 9 -0.08 1.33 18.62
C ASN A 9 0.30 0.57 17.36
N LEU A 10 1.00 1.21 16.45
CA LEU A 10 1.55 0.56 15.25
C LEU A 10 2.91 -0.04 15.54
N TYR A 11 3.10 -1.27 15.07
CA TYR A 11 4.41 -1.92 15.05
C TYR A 11 5.14 -1.56 13.76
N TYR A 12 6.43 -1.28 13.88
CA TYR A 12 7.30 -1.02 12.73
C TYR A 12 8.74 -1.43 13.01
N GLU A 13 9.49 -1.66 11.96
CA GLU A 13 10.92 -1.92 12.00
C GLU A 13 11.65 -0.91 11.13
N ILE A 14 12.90 -0.57 11.53
CA ILE A 14 13.76 0.35 10.78
C ILE A 14 15.03 -0.39 10.40
N TYR A 15 15.44 -0.23 9.14
CA TYR A 15 16.65 -0.80 8.60
C TYR A 15 17.42 0.25 7.82
N GLY A 16 18.77 0.18 7.90
CA GLY A 16 19.66 1.03 7.13
C GLY A 16 19.61 2.51 7.49
N ASN A 17 20.25 3.30 6.64
CA ASN A 17 20.36 4.75 6.73
C ASN A 17 20.26 5.36 5.34
N GLY A 18 19.98 6.67 5.24
CA GLY A 18 19.86 7.38 3.96
C GLY A 18 18.45 7.92 3.71
N MET A 19 18.07 8.01 2.42
CA MET A 19 16.75 8.53 2.04
C MET A 19 15.63 7.65 2.62
N PRO A 20 14.61 8.24 3.26
CA PRO A 20 13.55 7.46 3.88
C PRO A 20 12.64 6.81 2.83
N ILE A 21 12.37 5.52 3.00
CA ILE A 21 11.38 4.77 2.25
C ILE A 21 10.46 4.03 3.22
N ILE A 22 9.16 4.11 2.99
CA ILE A 22 8.12 3.46 3.79
C ILE A 22 7.53 2.31 2.98
N LEU A 23 7.44 1.12 3.60
CA LEU A 23 6.88 -0.09 2.99
C LEU A 23 5.61 -0.48 3.73
N VAL A 24 4.48 -0.61 3.00
CA VAL A 24 3.17 -1.01 3.55
C VAL A 24 2.60 -2.18 2.76
N HIS A 25 2.33 -3.26 3.50
CA HIS A 25 1.87 -4.57 3.00
C HIS A 25 0.40 -4.59 2.58
N GLY A 26 -0.04 -5.70 1.98
CA GLY A 26 -1.42 -5.97 1.57
C GLY A 26 -2.31 -6.55 2.68
N ASN A 27 -3.54 -6.88 2.30
CA ASN A 27 -4.56 -7.43 3.21
C ASN A 27 -4.12 -8.76 3.81
N GLY A 28 -4.24 -8.89 5.13
CA GLY A 28 -3.92 -10.13 5.86
C GLY A 28 -2.43 -10.44 5.98
N GLU A 29 -1.56 -9.57 5.50
CA GLU A 29 -0.10 -9.72 5.52
C GLU A 29 0.56 -8.92 6.64
N THR A 30 1.89 -8.87 6.62
CA THR A 30 2.74 -8.10 7.53
C THR A 30 3.93 -7.52 6.79
N HIS A 31 4.69 -6.63 7.42
CA HIS A 31 5.94 -6.10 6.85
C HIS A 31 6.92 -7.18 6.38
N GLN A 32 6.81 -8.41 6.89
CA GLN A 32 7.73 -9.51 6.58
C GLN A 32 7.71 -9.94 5.11
N ILE A 33 6.63 -9.66 4.37
CA ILE A 33 6.58 -9.94 2.92
C ILE A 33 7.70 -9.23 2.15
N PHE A 34 8.26 -8.17 2.72
CA PHE A 34 9.30 -7.33 2.12
C PHE A 34 10.73 -7.69 2.58
N ASP A 35 10.97 -8.80 3.26
CA ASP A 35 12.28 -9.18 3.80
C ASP A 35 13.41 -9.12 2.77
N VAL A 36 13.18 -9.67 1.57
CA VAL A 36 14.15 -9.63 0.47
C VAL A 36 14.34 -8.21 -0.07
N LEU A 37 13.25 -7.44 -0.23
CA LEU A 37 13.30 -6.04 -0.65
C LEU A 37 14.05 -5.18 0.36
N ILE A 38 13.77 -5.35 1.65
CA ILE A 38 14.45 -4.64 2.76
C ILE A 38 15.94 -4.90 2.71
N ASN A 39 16.37 -6.16 2.52
CA ASN A 39 17.78 -6.51 2.42
C ASN A 39 18.50 -5.82 1.26
N LYS A 40 17.81 -5.54 0.15
CA LYS A 40 18.36 -4.81 -1.00
C LYS A 40 18.38 -3.29 -0.81
N LEU A 41 17.42 -2.76 -0.03
CA LEU A 41 17.27 -1.31 0.15
C LEU A 41 18.13 -0.76 1.31
N LYS A 42 18.36 -1.53 2.36
CA LYS A 42 18.96 -1.05 3.63
C LYS A 42 20.36 -0.45 3.50
N ASP A 43 21.09 -0.77 2.43
CA ASP A 43 22.45 -0.25 2.23
C ASP A 43 22.44 1.22 1.79
N ASN A 44 21.36 1.69 1.15
CA ASN A 44 21.23 3.04 0.60
C ASN A 44 20.03 3.84 1.12
N TYR A 45 19.07 3.17 1.75
CA TYR A 45 17.82 3.76 2.22
C TYR A 45 17.60 3.50 3.70
N LYS A 46 16.96 4.46 4.36
CA LYS A 46 16.38 4.24 5.68
C LYS A 46 14.97 3.69 5.50
N VAL A 47 14.83 2.37 5.63
CA VAL A 47 13.59 1.64 5.38
C VAL A 47 12.74 1.59 6.64
N TYR A 48 11.49 2.02 6.54
CA TYR A 48 10.46 1.86 7.57
C TYR A 48 9.47 0.80 7.08
N ALA A 49 9.47 -0.37 7.68
CA ALA A 49 8.57 -1.48 7.36
C ALA A 49 7.50 -1.58 8.44
N ILE A 50 6.23 -1.39 8.07
CA ILE A 50 5.15 -1.12 9.02
C ILE A 50 4.09 -2.22 8.92
N ASP A 51 3.63 -2.73 10.07
CA ASP A 51 2.39 -3.47 10.17
C ASP A 51 1.23 -2.48 10.30
N SER A 52 0.29 -2.51 9.37
CA SER A 52 -0.89 -1.66 9.39
C SER A 52 -1.79 -2.00 10.59
N ARG A 53 -2.67 -1.06 11.03
CA ARG A 53 -3.63 -1.35 12.10
C ARG A 53 -4.38 -2.65 11.84
N CYS A 54 -4.65 -3.43 12.89
CA CYS A 54 -5.26 -4.76 12.86
C CYS A 54 -4.44 -5.86 12.18
N HIS A 55 -3.21 -5.58 11.69
CA HIS A 55 -2.33 -6.56 11.06
C HIS A 55 -1.06 -6.80 11.89
N GLY A 56 -0.46 -7.99 11.71
CA GLY A 56 0.80 -8.36 12.33
C GLY A 56 0.85 -8.13 13.82
N LYS A 57 1.87 -7.36 14.26
CA LYS A 57 2.08 -6.99 15.67
C LYS A 57 1.41 -5.66 16.05
N SER A 58 0.77 -4.96 15.10
CA SER A 58 0.02 -3.74 15.39
C SER A 58 -1.26 -4.02 16.14
N GLU A 59 -1.71 -3.02 16.89
CA GLU A 59 -2.89 -3.13 17.73
C GLU A 59 -4.16 -3.46 16.92
N LYS A 60 -4.98 -4.36 17.47
CA LYS A 60 -6.30 -4.70 16.95
C LYS A 60 -7.31 -3.71 17.49
N THR A 61 -7.98 -2.98 16.60
CA THR A 61 -8.94 -1.94 16.96
C THR A 61 -10.37 -2.30 16.56
N GLU A 62 -11.35 -1.65 17.19
CA GLU A 62 -12.76 -1.81 16.83
C GLU A 62 -13.08 -1.21 15.46
N LYS A 63 -12.40 -0.11 15.10
CA LYS A 63 -12.61 0.60 13.84
C LYS A 63 -11.44 0.39 12.91
N ILE A 64 -11.73 -0.04 11.69
CA ILE A 64 -10.76 -0.14 10.59
C ILE A 64 -11.40 0.39 9.30
N SER A 65 -10.65 1.19 8.55
CA SER A 65 -10.96 1.61 7.18
C SER A 65 -9.67 2.03 6.49
N TYR A 66 -9.62 2.04 5.16
CA TYR A 66 -8.44 2.53 4.45
C TYR A 66 -8.17 4.00 4.74
N ASN A 67 -9.22 4.82 4.96
CA ASN A 67 -9.04 6.21 5.39
C ASN A 67 -8.34 6.33 6.74
N LEU A 68 -8.73 5.52 7.74
CA LEU A 68 -8.05 5.50 9.04
C LEU A 68 -6.61 5.01 8.93
N MET A 69 -6.36 3.98 8.09
CA MET A 69 -5.00 3.48 7.85
C MET A 69 -4.11 4.54 7.17
N ALA A 70 -4.65 5.30 6.24
CA ALA A 70 -3.94 6.42 5.62
C ALA A 70 -3.62 7.54 6.63
N GLU A 71 -4.57 7.87 7.50
CA GLU A 71 -4.38 8.86 8.57
C GLU A 71 -3.32 8.39 9.58
N ASP A 72 -3.27 7.10 9.89
CA ASP A 72 -2.20 6.53 10.72
C ASP A 72 -0.82 6.72 10.09
N MET A 73 -0.70 6.46 8.79
CA MET A 73 0.57 6.64 8.09
C MET A 73 0.97 8.12 8.01
N ILE A 74 0.02 9.03 7.78
CA ILE A 74 0.26 10.47 7.80
C ILE A 74 0.79 10.91 9.18
N GLU A 75 0.14 10.47 10.26
CA GLU A 75 0.55 10.77 11.62
C GLU A 75 1.90 10.13 11.97
N PHE A 76 2.14 8.89 11.53
CA PHE A 76 3.42 8.19 11.65
C PHE A 76 4.57 9.01 11.05
N ILE A 77 4.39 9.48 9.82
CA ILE A 77 5.38 10.30 9.10
C ILE A 77 5.64 11.61 9.86
N LYS A 78 4.57 12.31 10.28
CA LYS A 78 4.67 13.58 11.01
C LYS A 78 5.33 13.41 12.38
N LYS A 79 4.92 12.40 13.14
CA LYS A 79 5.40 12.17 14.51
C LYS A 79 6.87 11.75 14.56
N LEU A 80 7.31 10.93 13.60
CA LEU A 80 8.73 10.58 13.46
C LEU A 80 9.55 11.63 12.69
N LYS A 81 8.92 12.74 12.28
CA LYS A 81 9.55 13.83 11.50
C LYS A 81 10.28 13.32 10.25
N ILE A 82 9.68 12.33 9.57
CA ILE A 82 10.22 11.79 8.33
C ILE A 82 9.97 12.79 7.21
N THR A 83 11.03 13.31 6.61
CA THR A 83 10.91 14.35 5.59
C THR A 83 10.77 13.72 4.20
N LYS A 84 9.64 13.97 3.54
CA LYS A 84 9.37 13.58 2.15
C LYS A 84 9.81 12.15 1.81
N PRO A 85 9.30 11.11 2.53
CA PRO A 85 9.67 9.74 2.23
C PRO A 85 9.18 9.31 0.83
N ILE A 86 9.87 8.34 0.23
CA ILE A 86 9.29 7.50 -0.81
C ILE A 86 8.30 6.58 -0.12
N PHE A 87 7.12 6.37 -0.70
CA PHE A 87 6.14 5.42 -0.18
C PHE A 87 5.95 4.29 -1.19
N TYR A 88 6.17 3.05 -0.75
CA TYR A 88 5.84 1.86 -1.51
C TYR A 88 4.72 1.09 -0.81
N GLY A 89 3.62 0.88 -1.53
CA GLY A 89 2.47 0.15 -1.03
C GLY A 89 2.04 -1.00 -1.96
N PHE A 90 1.81 -2.17 -1.37
CA PHE A 90 1.29 -3.33 -2.07
C PHE A 90 -0.18 -3.56 -1.73
N SER A 91 -1.04 -3.77 -2.74
CA SER A 91 -2.47 -4.07 -2.56
C SER A 91 -3.16 -3.04 -1.65
N ASP A 92 -3.61 -3.41 -0.44
CA ASP A 92 -4.12 -2.47 0.57
C ASP A 92 -3.14 -1.33 0.85
N GLY A 93 -1.83 -1.63 0.93
CA GLY A 93 -0.79 -0.61 1.07
C GLY A 93 -0.76 0.38 -0.09
N GLY A 94 -1.07 -0.08 -1.30
CA GLY A 94 -1.21 0.79 -2.48
C GLY A 94 -2.43 1.72 -2.38
N ILE A 95 -3.56 1.21 -1.90
CA ILE A 95 -4.77 2.01 -1.62
C ILE A 95 -4.46 3.08 -0.56
N ILE A 96 -3.77 2.69 0.51
CA ILE A 96 -3.32 3.61 1.57
C ILE A 96 -2.43 4.70 0.98
N GLY A 97 -1.47 4.34 0.13
CA GLY A 97 -0.58 5.28 -0.54
C GLY A 97 -1.32 6.31 -1.40
N LEU A 98 -2.31 5.88 -2.20
CA LEU A 98 -3.18 6.78 -2.96
C LEU A 98 -3.91 7.76 -2.04
N LEU A 99 -4.52 7.27 -0.96
CA LEU A 99 -5.25 8.12 -0.01
C LEU A 99 -4.34 9.12 0.70
N ILE A 100 -3.10 8.75 1.04
CA ILE A 100 -2.11 9.69 1.59
C ILE A 100 -1.81 10.80 0.59
N ALA A 101 -1.52 10.44 -0.67
CA ALA A 101 -1.15 11.41 -1.70
C ALA A 101 -2.33 12.35 -2.05
N ILE A 102 -3.58 11.86 -1.95
CA ILE A 102 -4.79 12.67 -2.14
C ILE A 102 -4.99 13.65 -0.97
N LYS A 103 -4.82 13.18 0.27
CA LYS A 103 -5.06 13.99 1.49
C LYS A 103 -3.95 15.00 1.75
N GLU A 104 -2.71 14.62 1.49
CA GLU A 104 -1.49 15.39 1.80
C GLU A 104 -0.53 15.40 0.59
N PRO A 105 -0.86 16.14 -0.48
CA PRO A 105 -0.16 16.06 -1.78
C PRO A 105 1.35 16.37 -1.72
N LYS A 106 1.83 17.01 -0.64
CA LYS A 106 3.24 17.41 -0.46
C LYS A 106 3.99 16.57 0.57
N LEU A 107 3.34 15.58 1.19
CA LEU A 107 3.92 14.80 2.29
C LEU A 107 4.98 13.82 1.80
N LEU A 108 4.73 13.18 0.66
CA LEU A 108 5.61 12.19 0.06
C LEU A 108 6.49 12.83 -1.02
N SER A 109 7.67 12.26 -1.28
CA SER A 109 8.49 12.63 -2.44
C SER A 109 8.09 11.88 -3.70
N LYS A 110 7.73 10.61 -3.55
CA LYS A 110 7.30 9.71 -4.62
C LYS A 110 6.31 8.70 -4.06
N LEU A 111 5.40 8.22 -4.89
CA LEU A 111 4.49 7.13 -4.60
C LEU A 111 4.73 5.97 -5.57
N ILE A 112 4.90 4.76 -5.04
CA ILE A 112 4.99 3.53 -5.81
C ILE A 112 3.89 2.61 -5.29
N ILE A 113 3.00 2.16 -6.16
CA ILE A 113 1.90 1.26 -5.79
C ILE A 113 1.90 0.03 -6.67
N SER A 114 1.60 -1.11 -6.08
CA SER A 114 1.46 -2.40 -6.77
C SER A 114 0.09 -3.01 -6.47
N GLY A 115 -0.70 -3.32 -7.51
CA GLY A 115 -1.96 -4.04 -7.38
C GLY A 115 -3.06 -3.33 -6.58
N ALA A 116 -3.11 -1.99 -6.60
CA ALA A 116 -4.15 -1.22 -5.94
C ALA A 116 -5.46 -1.19 -6.75
N ASN A 117 -6.59 -1.04 -6.05
CA ASN A 117 -7.90 -0.82 -6.66
C ASN A 117 -8.60 0.41 -6.06
N LEU A 118 -9.53 1.00 -6.82
CA LEU A 118 -10.26 2.21 -6.42
C LEU A 118 -11.59 1.92 -5.73
N ASN A 119 -12.16 0.73 -5.97
CA ASN A 119 -13.41 0.29 -5.36
C ASN A 119 -13.47 -1.25 -5.28
N PRO A 120 -14.33 -1.83 -4.42
CA PRO A 120 -14.40 -3.27 -4.23
C PRO A 120 -14.80 -4.07 -5.48
N ASN A 121 -15.50 -3.46 -6.45
CA ASN A 121 -16.00 -4.19 -7.63
C ASN A 121 -14.88 -4.56 -8.62
N GLU A 122 -13.67 -3.99 -8.44
CA GLU A 122 -12.50 -4.31 -9.26
C GLU A 122 -11.80 -5.60 -8.82
N VAL A 123 -12.13 -6.09 -7.62
CA VAL A 123 -11.72 -7.42 -7.17
C VAL A 123 -12.61 -8.48 -7.83
N PRO A 124 -12.09 -9.67 -8.20
CA PRO A 124 -12.90 -10.73 -8.81
C PRO A 124 -14.17 -11.04 -8.03
N LYS A 125 -15.31 -11.14 -8.72
CA LYS A 125 -16.62 -11.38 -8.08
C LYS A 125 -16.64 -12.62 -7.20
N SER A 126 -15.94 -13.68 -7.58
CA SER A 126 -15.80 -14.91 -6.78
C SER A 126 -15.14 -14.65 -5.42
N MET A 127 -14.09 -13.81 -5.39
CA MET A 127 -13.41 -13.42 -4.15
C MET A 127 -14.32 -12.57 -3.27
N LEU A 128 -15.06 -11.61 -3.85
CA LEU A 128 -16.01 -10.80 -3.09
C LEU A 128 -17.16 -11.63 -2.51
N ILE A 129 -17.69 -12.61 -3.26
CA ILE A 129 -18.73 -13.51 -2.77
C ILE A 129 -18.18 -14.34 -1.60
N LEU A 130 -17.00 -14.93 -1.77
CA LEU A 130 -16.35 -15.69 -0.70
C LEU A 130 -16.12 -14.83 0.55
N ALA A 131 -15.59 -13.61 0.36
CA ALA A 131 -15.38 -12.67 1.46
C ALA A 131 -16.68 -12.34 2.20
N LYS A 132 -17.78 -12.12 1.47
CA LYS A 132 -19.12 -11.89 2.07
C LYS A 132 -19.61 -13.09 2.87
N ILE A 133 -19.43 -14.32 2.36
CA ILE A 133 -19.80 -15.55 3.06
C ILE A 133 -18.99 -15.68 4.33
N VAL A 134 -17.66 -15.57 4.26
CA VAL A 134 -16.79 -15.67 5.43
C VAL A 134 -17.11 -14.57 6.44
N TYR A 135 -17.31 -13.32 5.98
CA TYR A 135 -17.74 -12.23 6.85
C TYR A 135 -19.06 -12.50 7.57
N PHE A 136 -20.04 -13.08 6.89
CA PHE A 136 -21.33 -13.41 7.51
C PHE A 136 -21.16 -14.30 8.75
N PHE A 137 -20.27 -15.29 8.71
CA PHE A 137 -20.02 -16.19 9.82
C PHE A 137 -19.01 -15.65 10.85
N THR A 138 -17.98 -14.95 10.43
CA THR A 138 -16.85 -14.55 11.29
C THR A 138 -16.96 -13.15 11.86
N ARG A 139 -17.76 -12.29 11.22
CA ARG A 139 -17.81 -10.84 11.49
C ARG A 139 -16.44 -10.16 11.45
N ASN A 140 -15.50 -10.71 10.68
CA ASN A 140 -14.16 -10.19 10.55
C ASN A 140 -14.17 -8.78 9.96
N LYS A 141 -13.59 -7.82 10.70
CA LYS A 141 -13.61 -6.39 10.36
C LYS A 141 -12.79 -6.05 9.14
N ILE A 142 -11.70 -6.76 8.92
CA ILE A 142 -10.84 -6.59 7.74
C ILE A 142 -11.60 -7.00 6.47
N LEU A 143 -12.31 -8.13 6.50
CA LEU A 143 -13.17 -8.55 5.40
C LEU A 143 -14.30 -7.56 5.15
N LYS A 144 -14.90 -7.00 6.23
CA LYS A 144 -15.92 -5.96 6.09
C LYS A 144 -15.39 -4.75 5.35
N MET A 145 -14.19 -4.27 5.73
CA MET A 145 -13.53 -3.16 5.07
C MET A 145 -13.33 -3.45 3.57
N MET A 146 -12.72 -4.59 3.23
CA MET A 146 -12.46 -5.00 1.84
C MET A 146 -13.74 -5.08 0.99
N ILE A 147 -14.89 -5.46 1.58
CA ILE A 147 -16.19 -5.56 0.88
C ILE A 147 -16.81 -4.17 0.62
N GLN A 148 -16.53 -3.18 1.47
CA GLN A 148 -17.19 -1.86 1.46
C GLN A 148 -16.31 -0.75 0.92
N GLU A 149 -14.99 -0.93 0.92
CA GLU A 149 -13.98 0.06 0.57
C GLU A 149 -12.91 -0.56 -0.36
N PRO A 150 -12.09 0.25 -1.04
CA PRO A 150 -12.09 1.71 -1.02
C PRO A 150 -13.22 2.32 -1.88
N ASN A 151 -13.35 3.65 -1.83
CA ASN A 151 -14.22 4.42 -2.70
C ASN A 151 -13.44 5.69 -3.14
N ILE A 152 -12.44 5.49 -3.99
CA ILE A 152 -11.61 6.57 -4.55
C ILE A 152 -12.16 6.93 -5.93
N THR A 153 -12.41 8.21 -6.17
CA THR A 153 -12.91 8.68 -7.45
C THR A 153 -11.78 9.06 -8.40
N ILE A 154 -12.08 9.13 -9.69
CA ILE A 154 -11.14 9.63 -10.71
C ILE A 154 -10.73 11.08 -10.41
N GLN A 155 -11.66 11.90 -9.95
CA GLN A 155 -11.38 13.28 -9.55
C GLN A 155 -10.39 13.36 -8.37
N ASP A 156 -10.43 12.38 -7.46
CA ASP A 156 -9.47 12.30 -6.36
C ASP A 156 -8.06 11.98 -6.86
N LEU A 157 -7.90 11.10 -7.85
CA LEU A 157 -6.61 10.79 -8.45
C LEU A 157 -5.95 12.03 -9.06
N GLY A 158 -6.75 12.93 -9.65
CA GLY A 158 -6.28 14.21 -10.20
C GLY A 158 -5.64 15.17 -9.19
N LYS A 159 -5.84 14.93 -7.89
CA LYS A 159 -5.19 15.70 -6.80
C LYS A 159 -3.76 15.27 -6.52
N ILE A 160 -3.33 14.11 -7.04
CA ILE A 160 -1.99 13.56 -6.83
C ILE A 160 -1.01 14.28 -7.76
N GLU A 161 -0.10 15.07 -7.16
CA GLU A 161 0.86 15.90 -7.91
C GLU A 161 2.27 15.27 -7.95
N ILE A 162 2.58 14.36 -7.03
CA ILE A 162 3.92 13.75 -6.91
C ILE A 162 4.15 12.68 -7.98
N PRO A 163 5.42 12.41 -8.34
CA PRO A 163 5.76 11.29 -9.22
C PRO A 163 5.17 9.99 -8.66
N THR A 164 4.35 9.32 -9.46
CA THR A 164 3.62 8.11 -9.07
C THR A 164 3.90 6.98 -10.05
N TYR A 165 4.31 5.83 -9.53
CA TYR A 165 4.58 4.63 -10.31
C TYR A 165 3.54 3.58 -9.99
N VAL A 166 2.77 3.20 -10.99
CA VAL A 166 1.64 2.26 -10.87
C VAL A 166 2.06 0.93 -11.47
N LEU A 167 2.15 -0.10 -10.65
CA LEU A 167 2.65 -1.42 -11.03
C LEU A 167 1.55 -2.46 -10.90
N ALA A 168 1.52 -3.44 -11.81
CA ALA A 168 0.70 -4.65 -11.68
C ALA A 168 1.37 -5.83 -12.39
N GLY A 169 1.09 -7.04 -11.95
CA GLY A 169 1.46 -8.23 -12.71
C GLY A 169 0.57 -8.38 -13.95
N GLU A 170 1.10 -8.95 -15.04
CA GLU A 170 0.33 -9.28 -16.25
C GLU A 170 -0.88 -10.19 -15.95
N LYS A 171 -0.75 -11.03 -14.90
CA LYS A 171 -1.80 -11.96 -14.44
C LYS A 171 -2.35 -11.55 -13.07
N ASP A 172 -2.42 -10.23 -12.83
CA ASP A 172 -2.95 -9.69 -11.57
C ASP A 172 -4.45 -10.02 -11.41
N ILE A 173 -4.90 -10.09 -10.16
CA ILE A 173 -6.33 -10.21 -9.84
C ILE A 173 -7.09 -8.91 -10.12
N ILE A 174 -6.41 -7.78 -10.06
CA ILE A 174 -6.93 -6.48 -10.50
C ILE A 174 -6.72 -6.38 -12.01
N LYS A 175 -7.80 -6.11 -12.74
CA LYS A 175 -7.73 -6.04 -14.20
C LYS A 175 -6.76 -4.96 -14.67
N GLU A 176 -6.03 -5.26 -15.74
CA GLU A 176 -5.07 -4.32 -16.33
C GLU A 176 -5.74 -2.99 -16.72
N GLU A 177 -6.96 -3.02 -17.26
CA GLU A 177 -7.69 -1.82 -17.62
C GLU A 177 -7.94 -0.90 -16.41
N HIS A 178 -8.18 -1.49 -15.22
CA HIS A 178 -8.34 -0.73 -14.00
C HIS A 178 -7.01 -0.12 -13.53
N THR A 179 -5.92 -0.87 -13.61
CA THR A 179 -4.58 -0.37 -13.31
C THR A 179 -4.18 0.77 -14.25
N ARG A 180 -4.50 0.65 -15.56
CA ARG A 180 -4.32 1.72 -16.54
C ARG A 180 -5.18 2.95 -16.21
N LEU A 181 -6.45 2.73 -15.84
CA LEU A 181 -7.32 3.82 -15.40
C LEU A 181 -6.73 4.62 -14.24
N ILE A 182 -6.11 3.96 -13.27
CA ILE A 182 -5.43 4.64 -12.15
C ILE A 182 -4.28 5.49 -12.70
N ALA A 183 -3.40 4.90 -13.51
CA ALA A 183 -2.25 5.60 -14.06
C ALA A 183 -2.66 6.79 -14.94
N ASP A 184 -3.61 6.61 -15.84
CA ASP A 184 -4.04 7.62 -16.80
C ASP A 184 -4.67 8.86 -16.14
N ASN A 185 -5.17 8.73 -14.90
CA ASN A 185 -5.81 9.81 -14.15
C ASN A 185 -4.92 10.46 -13.08
N ILE A 186 -3.64 10.07 -13.01
CA ILE A 186 -2.63 10.74 -12.18
C ILE A 186 -1.67 11.49 -13.08
N LYS A 187 -1.62 12.82 -12.94
CA LYS A 187 -0.89 13.72 -13.85
C LYS A 187 0.56 13.36 -14.09
N ASN A 188 1.26 12.90 -13.06
CA ASN A 188 2.69 12.56 -13.11
C ASN A 188 2.89 11.08 -12.80
N SER A 189 2.30 10.22 -13.61
CA SER A 189 2.35 8.78 -13.42
C SER A 189 3.18 8.06 -14.48
N THR A 190 3.68 6.89 -14.11
CA THR A 190 4.28 5.89 -15.00
C THR A 190 3.64 4.54 -14.70
N LEU A 191 3.12 3.88 -15.73
CA LEU A 191 2.57 2.53 -15.64
C LEU A 191 3.63 1.48 -16.01
N GLU A 192 3.72 0.41 -15.25
CA GLU A 192 4.50 -0.77 -15.61
C GLU A 192 3.70 -2.05 -15.34
N ILE A 193 3.44 -2.82 -16.37
CA ILE A 193 2.88 -4.17 -16.28
C ILE A 193 4.03 -5.17 -16.30
N VAL A 194 4.15 -5.97 -15.24
CA VAL A 194 5.26 -6.91 -15.03
C VAL A 194 4.91 -8.22 -15.73
N PRO A 195 5.65 -8.60 -16.81
CA PRO A 195 5.32 -9.76 -17.60
C PRO A 195 5.37 -11.07 -16.79
N LYS A 196 4.41 -11.96 -17.03
CA LYS A 196 4.28 -13.31 -16.43
C LYS A 196 4.03 -13.35 -14.94
N GLU A 197 4.00 -12.21 -14.24
CA GLU A 197 3.77 -12.12 -12.81
C GLU A 197 2.26 -12.01 -12.47
N ASN A 198 1.91 -12.52 -11.30
CA ASN A 198 0.58 -12.36 -10.73
C ASN A 198 0.56 -11.26 -9.66
N HIS A 199 -0.52 -11.15 -8.89
CA HIS A 199 -0.72 -10.10 -7.89
C HIS A 199 0.43 -9.98 -6.87
N SER A 200 1.02 -11.08 -6.42
CA SER A 200 2.00 -11.10 -5.33
C SER A 200 3.38 -11.66 -5.72
N SER A 201 3.46 -12.42 -6.82
CA SER A 201 4.64 -13.26 -7.13
C SER A 201 5.94 -12.48 -7.35
N TYR A 202 5.87 -11.20 -7.71
CA TYR A 202 7.05 -10.36 -7.88
C TYR A 202 7.38 -9.52 -6.63
N ILE A 203 6.55 -9.60 -5.58
CA ILE A 203 6.64 -8.75 -4.38
C ILE A 203 7.00 -9.57 -3.16
N VAL A 204 6.17 -10.58 -2.83
CA VAL A 204 6.28 -11.36 -1.59
C VAL A 204 7.54 -12.21 -1.61
N HIS A 205 8.46 -11.95 -0.66
CA HIS A 205 9.76 -12.62 -0.53
C HIS A 205 10.57 -12.67 -1.84
N SER A 206 10.46 -11.63 -2.68
CA SER A 206 10.99 -11.61 -4.04
C SER A 206 11.98 -10.48 -4.28
N GLU A 207 13.08 -10.78 -4.97
CA GLU A 207 14.03 -9.78 -5.45
C GLU A 207 13.51 -9.00 -6.67
N LYS A 208 12.50 -9.53 -7.37
CA LYS A 208 11.99 -8.94 -8.61
C LYS A 208 11.51 -7.51 -8.41
N ILE A 209 10.80 -7.25 -7.31
CA ILE A 209 10.30 -5.91 -7.01
C ILE A 209 11.43 -4.89 -6.88
N TYR A 210 12.56 -5.26 -6.24
CA TYR A 210 13.72 -4.36 -6.19
C TYR A 210 14.23 -4.04 -7.59
N ASN A 211 14.36 -5.04 -8.46
CA ASN A 211 14.84 -4.86 -9.83
C ASN A 211 13.93 -3.95 -10.67
N ILE A 212 12.64 -3.93 -10.36
CA ILE A 212 11.64 -3.07 -11.00
C ILE A 212 11.77 -1.64 -10.46
N ILE A 213 11.71 -1.47 -9.12
CA ILE A 213 11.59 -0.13 -8.53
C ILE A 213 12.90 0.64 -8.42
N LYS A 214 14.09 -0.02 -8.47
CA LYS A 214 15.41 0.63 -8.36
C LYS A 214 15.66 1.76 -9.36
N LYS A 215 14.94 1.79 -10.47
CA LYS A 215 15.01 2.87 -11.47
C LYS A 215 14.13 4.07 -11.13
N TYR A 216 13.27 3.96 -10.13
CA TYR A 216 12.30 4.97 -9.70
C TYR A 216 12.64 5.61 -8.35
N ILE A 217 13.46 4.96 -7.54
CA ILE A 217 13.84 5.37 -6.18
C ILE A 217 15.18 6.09 -6.12
#